data_b19ff190e7256cc667fe5557f25b848a
#
_entry.id   b19ff190e7256cc667fe5557f25b848a
#
_cell.length_a   1.000
_cell.length_b   1.000
_cell.length_c   1.000
_cell.angle_alpha   90.00
_cell.angle_beta   90.00
_cell.angle_gamma   90.00
#
_symmetry.space_group_name_H-M   'P 1'
#
loop_
_entity.id
_entity.type
_entity.pdbx_description
1 polymer ?
#
loop_
_entity_poly.entity_id
_entity_poly.type
_entity_poly.pdbx_seq_one_letter_code
_entity_poly.pdbx_strand_id
1 'polypeptide(L)'
;MDKNLIMLEAKKELARREFFYFCHLTAPSFYKSEREFLVRLCNEMQSFYESDENALIINLPPRHGKSRTASMFVEWVLGRNQSEKIMTGSYNETLSTTFSKAVRNAIQEEKADTDKIIYSDIFPNVKIKQGDGAMNLWSLEGGYNNYLATSPSGTATGFGASLLIIDDLIKNAEEAYNETVKEKHWEWFTNTMLSRLEEKGKIIIIMTRWASGDLAGRAIEYFSENNISHRVITMKAVCDDGNMLCDEILSRSSYDLKIKAMGADIASANYQQEPIDLQGKLYTTLKTYDNLPPITQIHAYCDTADTGADYLCNIIYGIYGKEVYVIDVYYTDEPMEITEGETARRLYENNVNLAKIESNNGGRSFARRVREILAEKYGSNFTTVKWFHQSNNKEARILSNSTWVMEHIYFPCDWHIRFPEYYKAMTTYQREGRNKHDDAPDATTGIAEMMNRKKGGLSILK
;
A
#
# COMPACT_ATOMS: atom_id res chain seq x y z
N MET A 1 -9.65 49.21 24.32
CA MET A 1 -9.57 47.77 24.03
C MET A 1 -8.12 47.45 23.71
N ASP A 2 -7.52 46.45 24.33
CA ASP A 2 -6.13 46.10 24.12
C ASP A 2 -5.92 45.70 22.64
N LYS A 3 -4.92 46.29 21.98
CA LYS A 3 -4.58 46.04 20.56
C LYS A 3 -4.31 44.56 20.29
N ASN A 4 -3.71 43.84 21.25
CA ASN A 4 -3.46 42.41 21.16
C ASN A 4 -4.74 41.59 21.18
N LEU A 5 -5.73 41.99 21.98
CA LEU A 5 -7.02 41.33 22.04
C LEU A 5 -7.80 41.51 20.72
N ILE A 6 -7.80 42.72 20.15
CA ILE A 6 -8.42 43.00 18.86
C ILE A 6 -7.77 42.13 17.76
N MET A 7 -6.44 42.06 17.74
CA MET A 7 -5.70 41.27 16.75
C MET A 7 -5.98 39.76 16.88
N LEU A 8 -6.11 39.25 18.11
CA LEU A 8 -6.47 37.86 18.37
C LEU A 8 -7.87 37.53 17.86
N GLU A 9 -8.86 38.37 18.16
CA GLU A 9 -10.23 38.16 17.66
C GLU A 9 -10.33 38.26 16.13
N ALA A 10 -9.57 39.16 15.53
CA ALA A 10 -9.48 39.23 14.06
C ALA A 10 -8.88 37.94 13.46
N LYS A 11 -7.87 37.36 14.09
CA LYS A 11 -7.29 36.06 13.66
C LYS A 11 -8.29 34.91 13.82
N LYS A 12 -9.05 34.86 14.90
CA LYS A 12 -10.12 33.87 15.10
C LYS A 12 -11.23 34.00 14.06
N GLU A 13 -11.64 35.23 13.75
CA GLU A 13 -12.66 35.48 12.73
C GLU A 13 -12.15 35.06 11.35
N LEU A 14 -10.88 35.34 11.03
CA LEU A 14 -10.26 34.86 9.78
C LEU A 14 -10.23 33.31 9.74
N ALA A 15 -9.89 32.64 10.84
CA ALA A 15 -9.90 31.18 10.95
C ALA A 15 -11.30 30.57 10.79
N ARG A 16 -12.37 31.26 11.20
CA ARG A 16 -13.75 30.84 10.92
C ARG A 16 -14.08 30.84 9.43
N ARG A 17 -13.55 31.80 8.69
CA ARG A 17 -13.85 32.01 7.26
C ARG A 17 -12.94 31.22 6.34
N GLU A 18 -11.65 31.09 6.69
CA GLU A 18 -10.59 30.58 5.84
C GLU A 18 -9.98 29.31 6.45
N PHE A 19 -10.08 28.20 5.76
CA PHE A 19 -9.65 26.90 6.28
C PHE A 19 -8.13 26.85 6.54
N PHE A 20 -7.29 27.44 5.68
CA PHE A 20 -5.86 27.48 5.93
C PHE A 20 -5.53 28.22 7.24
N TYR A 21 -6.20 29.36 7.51
CA TYR A 21 -5.97 30.12 8.74
C TYR A 21 -6.48 29.39 9.98
N PHE A 22 -7.54 28.59 9.86
CA PHE A 22 -7.95 27.67 10.94
C PHE A 22 -6.83 26.68 11.24
N CYS A 23 -6.27 26.01 10.22
CA CYS A 23 -5.17 25.08 10.39
C CYS A 23 -3.91 25.76 10.94
N HIS A 24 -3.55 26.94 10.41
CA HIS A 24 -2.39 27.71 10.87
C HIS A 24 -2.53 28.16 12.33
N LEU A 25 -3.70 28.56 12.75
CA LEU A 25 -3.93 29.06 14.12
C LEU A 25 -3.93 27.94 15.15
N THR A 26 -4.49 26.77 14.81
CA THR A 26 -4.61 25.63 15.74
C THR A 26 -3.36 24.72 15.71
N ALA A 27 -2.62 24.69 14.59
CA ALA A 27 -1.43 23.84 14.41
C ALA A 27 -0.28 24.54 13.66
N PRO A 28 0.23 25.69 14.21
CA PRO A 28 1.16 26.59 13.51
C PRO A 28 2.51 25.94 13.14
N SER A 29 2.95 24.93 13.90
CA SER A 29 4.21 24.24 13.62
C SER A 29 4.16 23.41 12.34
N PHE A 30 2.98 22.95 11.93
CA PHE A 30 2.81 22.17 10.72
C PHE A 30 2.27 23.02 9.56
N TYR A 31 1.24 23.83 9.76
CA TYR A 31 0.65 24.67 8.72
C TYR A 31 1.32 26.05 8.68
N LYS A 32 2.57 26.04 8.26
CA LYS A 32 3.36 27.27 8.03
C LYS A 32 2.99 27.87 6.68
N SER A 33 3.00 29.20 6.57
CA SER A 33 2.73 29.92 5.31
C SER A 33 3.76 29.61 4.22
N GLU A 34 4.99 29.30 4.63
CA GLU A 34 6.11 28.93 3.75
C GLU A 34 5.93 27.53 3.12
N ARG A 35 5.03 26.73 3.65
CA ARG A 35 4.63 25.44 3.05
C ARG A 35 3.50 25.64 2.06
N GLU A 36 3.81 26.23 0.91
CA GLU A 36 2.85 26.61 -0.12
C GLU A 36 1.92 25.48 -0.54
N PHE A 37 2.40 24.25 -0.54
CA PHE A 37 1.55 23.09 -0.88
C PHE A 37 0.40 22.87 0.13
N LEU A 38 0.60 23.15 1.43
CA LEU A 38 -0.46 23.09 2.44
C LEU A 38 -1.44 24.26 2.29
N VAL A 39 -0.93 25.44 1.98
CA VAL A 39 -1.79 26.61 1.66
C VAL A 39 -2.67 26.26 0.48
N ARG A 40 -2.08 25.76 -0.61
CA ARG A 40 -2.82 25.33 -1.80
C ARG A 40 -3.83 24.24 -1.48
N LEU A 41 -3.43 23.18 -0.74
CA LEU A 41 -4.31 22.08 -0.38
C LEU A 41 -5.55 22.56 0.41
N CYS A 42 -5.33 23.40 1.42
CA CYS A 42 -6.43 23.94 2.21
C CYS A 42 -7.37 24.82 1.38
N ASN A 43 -6.83 25.70 0.53
CA ASN A 43 -7.62 26.60 -0.31
C ASN A 43 -8.44 25.82 -1.35
N GLU A 44 -7.88 24.77 -1.95
CA GLU A 44 -8.58 23.91 -2.90
C GLU A 44 -9.71 23.13 -2.21
N MET A 45 -9.49 22.59 -1.01
CA MET A 45 -10.54 21.91 -0.24
C MET A 45 -11.68 22.87 0.14
N GLN A 46 -11.35 24.09 0.56
CA GLN A 46 -12.37 25.11 0.85
C GLN A 46 -13.13 25.53 -0.42
N SER A 47 -12.42 25.88 -1.49
CA SER A 47 -13.03 26.28 -2.77
C SER A 47 -13.96 25.19 -3.30
N PHE A 48 -13.57 23.92 -3.22
CA PHE A 48 -14.43 22.81 -3.57
C PHE A 48 -15.70 22.75 -2.68
N TYR A 49 -15.55 22.85 -1.36
CA TYR A 49 -16.70 22.81 -0.46
C TYR A 49 -17.71 23.92 -0.73
N GLU A 50 -17.24 25.09 -1.12
CA GLU A 50 -18.05 26.28 -1.44
C GLU A 50 -18.55 26.31 -2.90
N SER A 51 -18.08 25.41 -3.78
CA SER A 51 -18.49 25.31 -5.20
C SER A 51 -19.71 24.42 -5.39
N ASP A 52 -20.18 24.30 -6.64
CA ASP A 52 -21.22 23.36 -7.07
C ASP A 52 -20.65 22.02 -7.58
N GLU A 53 -19.33 21.80 -7.46
CA GLU A 53 -18.69 20.54 -7.88
C GLU A 53 -19.09 19.39 -6.95
N ASN A 54 -19.24 18.18 -7.53
CA ASN A 54 -19.70 16.99 -6.79
C ASN A 54 -18.56 16.23 -6.12
N ALA A 55 -17.36 16.20 -6.74
CA ALA A 55 -16.26 15.40 -6.22
C ALA A 55 -14.91 16.13 -6.31
N LEU A 56 -14.06 15.87 -5.33
CA LEU A 56 -12.66 16.31 -5.28
C LEU A 56 -11.77 15.10 -5.03
N ILE A 57 -10.83 14.85 -5.94
CA ILE A 57 -9.82 13.80 -5.81
C ILE A 57 -8.47 14.46 -5.52
N ILE A 58 -7.83 14.08 -4.44
CA ILE A 58 -6.56 14.66 -3.98
C ILE A 58 -5.52 13.54 -3.89
N ASN A 59 -4.47 13.64 -4.71
CA ASN A 59 -3.36 12.70 -4.73
C ASN A 59 -2.11 13.39 -4.17
N LEU A 60 -1.59 12.88 -3.04
CA LEU A 60 -0.41 13.42 -2.35
C LEU A 60 0.56 12.32 -1.95
N PRO A 61 1.87 12.62 -1.87
CA PRO A 61 2.87 11.68 -1.37
C PRO A 61 2.63 11.29 0.09
N PRO A 62 3.16 10.15 0.55
CA PRO A 62 3.10 9.75 1.94
C PRO A 62 3.70 10.82 2.87
N ARG A 63 3.13 10.95 4.07
CA ARG A 63 3.58 11.85 5.13
C ARG A 63 3.45 13.36 4.88
N HIS A 64 2.84 13.78 3.79
CA HIS A 64 2.58 15.20 3.51
C HIS A 64 1.28 15.75 4.13
N GLY A 65 0.76 15.08 5.16
CA GLY A 65 -0.34 15.61 5.99
C GLY A 65 -1.76 15.35 5.46
N LYS A 66 -1.96 14.41 4.51
CA LYS A 66 -3.27 14.07 3.94
C LYS A 66 -4.37 13.91 5.01
N SER A 67 -4.28 12.84 5.79
CA SER A 67 -5.27 12.48 6.81
C SER A 67 -5.43 13.56 7.88
N ARG A 68 -4.33 14.24 8.23
CA ARG A 68 -4.38 15.36 9.17
C ARG A 68 -5.19 16.54 8.62
N THR A 69 -4.93 16.93 7.36
CA THR A 69 -5.67 18.03 6.73
C THR A 69 -7.13 17.66 6.53
N ALA A 70 -7.43 16.40 6.18
CA ALA A 70 -8.79 15.91 6.07
C ALA A 70 -9.52 15.94 7.42
N SER A 71 -8.87 15.55 8.53
CA SER A 71 -9.47 15.66 9.89
C SER A 71 -9.76 17.10 10.27
N MET A 72 -8.80 18.00 10.06
CA MET A 72 -8.99 19.43 10.35
C MET A 72 -10.04 20.07 9.44
N PHE A 73 -10.19 19.57 8.22
CA PHE A 73 -11.26 20.01 7.33
C PHE A 73 -12.65 19.65 7.88
N VAL A 74 -12.80 18.45 8.40
CA VAL A 74 -14.04 18.03 9.10
C VAL A 74 -14.33 18.93 10.29
N GLU A 75 -13.31 19.22 11.10
CA GLU A 75 -13.45 20.12 12.25
C GLU A 75 -13.96 21.51 11.80
N TRP A 76 -13.34 22.07 10.78
CA TRP A 76 -13.69 23.38 10.24
C TRP A 76 -15.10 23.42 9.63
N VAL A 77 -15.46 22.39 8.84
CA VAL A 77 -16.79 22.25 8.25
C VAL A 77 -17.88 22.20 9.32
N LEU A 78 -17.69 21.35 10.34
CA LEU A 78 -18.64 21.24 11.47
C LEU A 78 -18.72 22.53 12.31
N GLY A 79 -17.61 23.27 12.38
CA GLY A 79 -17.58 24.59 13.02
C GLY A 79 -18.43 25.61 12.28
N ARG A 80 -18.42 25.59 10.96
CA ARG A 80 -19.21 26.50 10.11
C ARG A 80 -20.67 26.08 9.98
N ASN A 81 -20.93 24.78 9.94
CA ASN A 81 -22.27 24.25 9.72
C ASN A 81 -22.49 22.98 10.55
N GLN A 82 -23.15 23.12 11.68
CA GLN A 82 -23.44 22.02 12.61
C GLN A 82 -24.51 21.04 12.08
N SER A 83 -25.18 21.34 10.99
CA SER A 83 -26.15 20.43 10.36
C SER A 83 -25.51 19.43 9.38
N GLU A 84 -24.21 19.59 9.09
CA GLU A 84 -23.50 18.64 8.22
C GLU A 84 -23.48 17.24 8.81
N LYS A 85 -23.63 16.26 7.91
CA LYS A 85 -23.49 14.84 8.19
C LYS A 85 -22.30 14.31 7.42
N ILE A 86 -21.23 14.02 8.13
CA ILE A 86 -19.96 13.63 7.55
C ILE A 86 -19.74 12.14 7.73
N MET A 87 -19.44 11.44 6.63
CA MET A 87 -19.02 10.05 6.67
C MET A 87 -17.57 9.94 6.17
N THR A 88 -16.71 9.33 6.99
CA THR A 88 -15.32 9.08 6.61
C THR A 88 -15.06 7.59 6.44
N GLY A 89 -14.32 7.25 5.40
CA GLY A 89 -13.90 5.89 5.08
C GLY A 89 -12.38 5.77 5.04
N SER A 90 -11.84 4.70 5.63
CA SER A 90 -10.42 4.35 5.56
C SER A 90 -10.26 2.85 5.36
N TYR A 91 -9.05 2.36 5.06
CA TYR A 91 -8.85 0.96 4.68
C TYR A 91 -9.29 -0.04 5.76
N ASN A 92 -9.27 0.31 7.03
CA ASN A 92 -9.78 -0.52 8.12
C ASN A 92 -10.42 0.30 9.25
N GLU A 93 -11.12 -0.40 10.15
CA GLU A 93 -11.84 0.19 11.27
C GLU A 93 -10.91 0.93 12.25
N THR A 94 -9.70 0.45 12.49
CA THR A 94 -8.73 1.08 13.39
C THR A 94 -8.33 2.47 12.90
N LEU A 95 -8.06 2.63 11.62
CA LEU A 95 -7.71 3.94 11.04
C LEU A 95 -8.91 4.87 10.99
N SER A 96 -10.08 4.37 10.55
CA SER A 96 -11.29 5.18 10.49
C SER A 96 -11.71 5.70 11.88
N THR A 97 -11.62 4.86 12.91
CA THR A 97 -11.88 5.27 14.29
C THR A 97 -10.79 6.21 14.84
N THR A 98 -9.54 6.06 14.44
CA THR A 98 -8.45 6.99 14.80
C THR A 98 -8.71 8.38 14.23
N PHE A 99 -9.13 8.46 12.98
CA PHE A 99 -9.53 9.71 12.34
C PHE A 99 -10.71 10.36 13.08
N SER A 100 -11.79 9.63 13.31
CA SER A 100 -12.96 10.08 14.07
C SER A 100 -12.60 10.60 15.47
N LYS A 101 -11.77 9.84 16.17
CA LYS A 101 -11.29 10.19 17.50
C LYS A 101 -10.48 11.48 17.51
N ALA A 102 -9.67 11.72 16.47
CA ALA A 102 -8.89 12.95 16.35
C ALA A 102 -9.84 14.18 16.26
N VAL A 103 -10.82 14.15 15.36
CA VAL A 103 -11.81 15.21 15.19
C VAL A 103 -12.61 15.44 16.46
N ARG A 104 -13.15 14.38 17.05
CA ARG A 104 -13.94 14.47 18.28
C ARG A 104 -13.15 15.07 19.42
N ASN A 105 -11.91 14.60 19.63
CA ASN A 105 -11.06 15.07 20.72
C ASN A 105 -10.66 16.54 20.52
N ALA A 106 -10.44 17.00 19.29
CA ALA A 106 -10.15 18.40 18.99
C ALA A 106 -11.35 19.30 19.37
N ILE A 107 -12.58 18.87 19.05
CA ILE A 107 -13.81 19.60 19.41
C ILE A 107 -14.01 19.65 20.94
N GLN A 108 -13.65 18.58 21.66
CA GLN A 108 -13.80 18.46 23.11
C GLN A 108 -12.57 18.93 23.92
N GLU A 109 -11.51 19.40 23.25
CA GLU A 109 -10.27 19.80 23.94
C GLU A 109 -10.56 20.91 24.94
N GLU A 110 -10.18 20.68 26.20
CA GLU A 110 -10.24 21.69 27.26
C GLU A 110 -8.93 22.48 27.24
N LYS A 111 -9.07 23.80 27.45
CA LYS A 111 -7.92 24.70 27.40
C LYS A 111 -7.07 24.57 28.65
N ALA A 112 -5.95 23.87 28.55
CA ALA A 112 -4.98 23.73 29.64
C ALA A 112 -3.87 24.83 29.56
N ASP A 113 -3.58 25.35 28.38
CA ASP A 113 -2.59 26.41 28.13
C ASP A 113 -3.30 27.64 27.58
N THR A 114 -3.12 28.77 28.26
CA THR A 114 -3.75 30.04 27.91
C THR A 114 -3.28 30.60 26.59
N ASP A 115 -2.03 30.27 26.18
CA ASP A 115 -1.41 30.77 24.94
C ASP A 115 -1.75 29.92 23.73
N LYS A 116 -2.18 28.66 23.96
CA LYS A 116 -2.62 27.77 22.88
C LYS A 116 -4.03 28.12 22.43
N ILE A 117 -4.21 28.31 21.14
CA ILE A 117 -5.56 28.42 20.54
C ILE A 117 -6.08 27.00 20.25
N ILE A 118 -7.24 26.70 20.80
CA ILE A 118 -7.93 25.42 20.59
C ILE A 118 -9.24 25.64 19.81
N TYR A 119 -9.87 24.53 19.41
CA TYR A 119 -11.10 24.56 18.61
C TYR A 119 -12.19 25.44 19.20
N SER A 120 -12.48 25.33 20.51
CA SER A 120 -13.51 26.08 21.19
C SER A 120 -13.24 27.59 21.29
N ASP A 121 -11.97 28.03 21.12
CA ASP A 121 -11.67 29.47 21.02
C ASP A 121 -12.15 30.07 19.67
N ILE A 122 -12.29 29.25 18.65
CA ILE A 122 -12.71 29.64 17.29
C ILE A 122 -14.22 29.39 17.13
N PHE A 123 -14.69 28.21 17.52
CA PHE A 123 -16.10 27.77 17.41
C PHE A 123 -16.69 27.43 18.77
N PRO A 124 -16.95 28.44 19.64
CA PRO A 124 -17.34 28.23 21.05
C PRO A 124 -18.71 27.55 21.24
N ASN A 125 -19.56 27.60 20.21
CA ASN A 125 -20.91 27.04 20.29
C ASN A 125 -21.01 25.61 19.76
N VAL A 126 -19.88 25.01 19.27
CA VAL A 126 -19.85 23.64 18.74
C VAL A 126 -19.37 22.71 19.82
N LYS A 127 -20.20 21.76 20.21
CA LYS A 127 -19.89 20.78 21.25
C LYS A 127 -20.41 19.41 20.87
N ILE A 128 -19.72 18.37 21.33
CA ILE A 128 -20.21 17.01 21.21
C ILE A 128 -21.40 16.83 22.18
N LYS A 129 -22.45 16.19 21.69
CA LYS A 129 -23.64 15.88 22.48
C LYS A 129 -23.29 14.97 23.66
N GLN A 130 -23.71 15.31 24.83
CA GLN A 130 -23.42 14.53 26.02
C GLN A 130 -24.00 13.12 25.94
N GLY A 131 -23.16 12.12 26.22
CA GLY A 131 -23.54 10.72 26.14
C GLY A 131 -23.46 10.10 24.71
N ASP A 132 -23.16 10.91 23.68
CA ASP A 132 -23.12 10.50 22.28
C ASP A 132 -21.69 10.63 21.71
N GLY A 133 -20.72 10.10 22.43
CA GLY A 133 -19.29 10.25 22.13
C GLY A 133 -18.61 8.91 21.78
N ALA A 134 -19.27 8.01 21.05
CA ALA A 134 -18.66 6.78 20.59
C ALA A 134 -17.45 7.05 19.66
N MET A 135 -16.59 6.07 19.47
CA MET A 135 -15.36 6.28 18.67
C MET A 135 -15.63 6.45 17.18
N ASN A 136 -16.66 5.83 16.67
CA ASN A 136 -16.97 5.81 15.23
C ASN A 136 -18.26 6.55 14.86
N LEU A 137 -19.11 6.86 15.84
CA LEU A 137 -20.40 7.49 15.60
C LEU A 137 -20.70 8.48 16.72
N TRP A 138 -20.95 9.74 16.37
CA TRP A 138 -21.29 10.77 17.35
C TRP A 138 -22.04 11.92 16.71
N SER A 139 -22.69 12.70 17.58
CA SER A 139 -23.45 13.88 17.20
C SER A 139 -22.96 15.13 17.93
N LEU A 140 -23.23 16.30 17.35
CA LEU A 140 -23.10 17.58 17.99
C LEU A 140 -24.36 17.88 18.84
N GLU A 141 -24.25 18.82 19.77
CA GLU A 141 -25.42 19.35 20.51
C GLU A 141 -26.42 19.95 19.52
N GLY A 142 -27.67 19.52 19.60
CA GLY A 142 -28.72 19.91 18.65
C GLY A 142 -28.71 19.21 17.31
N GLY A 143 -27.70 18.38 17.04
CA GLY A 143 -27.56 17.59 15.82
C GLY A 143 -28.00 16.13 16.00
N TYR A 144 -28.00 15.41 14.90
CA TYR A 144 -28.27 13.97 14.84
C TYR A 144 -27.36 13.30 13.85
N ASN A 145 -26.52 12.33 14.30
CA ASN A 145 -25.61 11.57 13.48
C ASN A 145 -24.71 12.47 12.60
N ASN A 146 -24.02 13.42 13.23
CA ASN A 146 -23.18 14.36 12.50
C ASN A 146 -21.91 13.71 11.93
N TYR A 147 -21.48 12.61 12.52
CA TYR A 147 -20.24 11.95 12.09
C TYR A 147 -20.34 10.43 12.18
N LEU A 148 -19.95 9.75 11.09
CA LEU A 148 -19.75 8.30 11.06
C LEU A 148 -18.39 7.98 10.44
N ALA A 149 -17.57 7.17 11.13
CA ALA A 149 -16.36 6.54 10.58
C ALA A 149 -16.64 5.08 10.19
N THR A 150 -16.23 4.67 9.00
CA THR A 150 -16.44 3.32 8.47
C THR A 150 -15.24 2.82 7.69
N SER A 151 -15.29 1.57 7.23
CA SER A 151 -14.28 0.92 6.40
C SER A 151 -14.95 -0.10 5.45
N PRO A 152 -14.24 -0.65 4.46
CA PRO A 152 -14.81 -1.68 3.57
C PRO A 152 -15.34 -2.93 4.28
N SER A 153 -14.88 -3.21 5.50
CA SER A 153 -15.40 -4.29 6.35
C SER A 153 -16.45 -3.84 7.36
N GLY A 154 -16.70 -2.52 7.47
CA GLY A 154 -17.63 -1.93 8.42
C GLY A 154 -19.06 -1.80 7.87
N THR A 155 -20.00 -1.46 8.75
CA THR A 155 -21.38 -1.19 8.38
C THR A 155 -21.66 0.31 8.34
N ALA A 156 -22.35 0.76 7.29
CA ALA A 156 -22.80 2.16 7.15
C ALA A 156 -24.32 2.26 6.92
N THR A 157 -25.07 1.20 7.31
CA THR A 157 -26.51 1.15 7.07
C THR A 157 -27.28 2.16 7.94
N GLY A 158 -28.24 2.85 7.35
CA GLY A 158 -29.10 3.80 8.07
C GLY A 158 -28.55 5.22 8.25
N PHE A 159 -27.39 5.53 7.63
CA PHE A 159 -26.79 6.87 7.65
C PHE A 159 -26.93 7.56 6.29
N GLY A 160 -27.27 8.85 6.29
CA GLY A 160 -27.09 9.76 5.18
C GLY A 160 -25.87 10.64 5.41
N ALA A 161 -25.19 11.08 4.37
CA ALA A 161 -24.04 11.99 4.45
C ALA A 161 -24.17 13.14 3.45
N SER A 162 -23.96 14.36 3.92
CA SER A 162 -23.81 15.54 3.06
C SER A 162 -22.37 15.68 2.55
N LEU A 163 -21.40 15.07 3.25
CA LEU A 163 -20.00 15.04 2.87
C LEU A 163 -19.39 13.65 3.12
N LEU A 164 -18.91 13.02 2.06
CA LEU A 164 -18.12 11.78 2.11
C LEU A 164 -16.64 12.11 2.00
N ILE A 165 -15.82 11.57 2.88
CA ILE A 165 -14.35 11.67 2.79
C ILE A 165 -13.76 10.27 2.85
N ILE A 166 -13.00 9.88 1.83
CA ILE A 166 -12.31 8.60 1.76
C ILE A 166 -10.80 8.84 1.83
N ASP A 167 -10.17 8.30 2.87
CA ASP A 167 -8.74 8.45 3.16
C ASP A 167 -8.01 7.12 3.04
N ASP A 168 -7.07 7.03 2.11
CA ASP A 168 -6.13 5.92 1.88
C ASP A 168 -6.73 4.50 2.08
N LEU A 169 -7.36 3.92 1.05
CA LEU A 169 -7.92 2.57 1.11
C LEU A 169 -6.91 1.44 0.89
N ILE A 170 -5.72 1.75 0.38
CA ILE A 170 -4.68 0.76 0.08
C ILE A 170 -3.57 0.84 1.11
N LYS A 171 -3.28 -0.29 1.73
CA LYS A 171 -2.30 -0.42 2.80
C LYS A 171 -0.86 -0.58 2.31
N ASN A 172 -0.67 -1.34 1.22
CA ASN A 172 0.63 -1.74 0.71
C ASN A 172 0.57 -2.13 -0.78
N ALA A 173 1.74 -2.41 -1.37
CA ALA A 173 1.85 -2.82 -2.77
C ALA A 173 1.10 -4.14 -3.08
N GLU A 174 1.05 -5.08 -2.14
CA GLU A 174 0.34 -6.34 -2.30
C GLU A 174 -1.16 -6.13 -2.55
N GLU A 175 -1.78 -5.25 -1.77
CA GLU A 175 -3.19 -4.88 -1.97
C GLU A 175 -3.39 -4.08 -3.27
N ALA A 176 -2.44 -3.20 -3.62
CA ALA A 176 -2.50 -2.38 -4.82
C ALA A 176 -2.53 -3.20 -6.12
N TYR A 177 -1.82 -4.33 -6.14
CA TYR A 177 -1.75 -5.23 -7.29
C TYR A 177 -2.78 -6.37 -7.24
N ASN A 178 -3.60 -6.42 -6.19
CA ASN A 178 -4.64 -7.44 -6.05
C ASN A 178 -5.97 -6.95 -6.62
N GLU A 179 -6.35 -7.45 -7.80
CA GLU A 179 -7.60 -7.06 -8.48
C GLU A 179 -8.84 -7.32 -7.62
N THR A 180 -8.87 -8.42 -6.86
CA THR A 180 -9.99 -8.73 -5.96
C THR A 180 -10.14 -7.68 -4.85
N VAL A 181 -9.02 -7.15 -4.33
CA VAL A 181 -9.05 -6.09 -3.30
C VAL A 181 -9.52 -4.78 -3.92
N LYS A 182 -8.99 -4.40 -5.10
CA LYS A 182 -9.42 -3.20 -5.82
C LYS A 182 -10.92 -3.24 -6.17
N GLU A 183 -11.41 -4.42 -6.60
CA GLU A 183 -12.84 -4.61 -6.89
C GLU A 183 -13.70 -4.46 -5.63
N LYS A 184 -13.31 -5.06 -4.52
CA LYS A 184 -14.02 -4.88 -3.24
C LYS A 184 -14.04 -3.42 -2.77
N HIS A 185 -12.95 -2.67 -2.96
CA HIS A 185 -12.93 -1.24 -2.65
C HIS A 185 -13.88 -0.45 -3.55
N TRP A 186 -13.94 -0.80 -4.82
CA TRP A 186 -14.85 -0.18 -5.79
C TRP A 186 -16.32 -0.49 -5.47
N GLU A 187 -16.65 -1.77 -5.25
CA GLU A 187 -18.00 -2.20 -4.84
C GLU A 187 -18.45 -1.51 -3.54
N TRP A 188 -17.55 -1.43 -2.56
CA TRP A 188 -17.86 -0.72 -1.32
C TRP A 188 -18.09 0.78 -1.55
N PHE A 189 -17.28 1.41 -2.38
CA PHE A 189 -17.46 2.82 -2.74
C PHE A 189 -18.81 3.05 -3.42
N THR A 190 -19.12 2.27 -4.45
CA THR A 190 -20.34 2.44 -5.25
C THR A 190 -21.59 2.01 -4.50
N ASN A 191 -21.57 0.83 -3.89
CA ASN A 191 -22.77 0.21 -3.30
C ASN A 191 -23.02 0.71 -1.85
N THR A 192 -21.99 1.09 -1.13
CA THR A 192 -22.14 1.51 0.27
C THR A 192 -21.99 3.02 0.41
N MET A 193 -20.89 3.61 -0.01
CA MET A 193 -20.61 5.02 0.23
C MET A 193 -21.51 5.94 -0.63
N LEU A 194 -21.54 5.76 -1.93
CA LEU A 194 -22.36 6.60 -2.81
C LEU A 194 -23.85 6.48 -2.51
N SER A 195 -24.33 5.28 -2.12
CA SER A 195 -25.73 5.10 -1.76
C SER A 195 -26.15 5.85 -0.47
N ARG A 196 -25.19 6.40 0.28
CA ARG A 196 -25.40 7.19 1.51
C ARG A 196 -25.31 8.71 1.26
N LEU A 197 -24.83 9.10 0.09
CA LEU A 197 -24.71 10.50 -0.26
C LEU A 197 -26.11 11.12 -0.40
N GLU A 198 -26.38 12.17 0.36
CA GLU A 198 -27.61 12.93 0.28
C GLU A 198 -27.63 13.80 -1.01
N GLU A 199 -28.79 14.28 -1.39
CA GLU A 199 -28.91 15.19 -2.55
C GLU A 199 -28.01 16.42 -2.38
N LYS A 200 -27.22 16.76 -3.41
CA LYS A 200 -26.17 17.80 -3.38
C LYS A 200 -25.00 17.52 -2.43
N GLY A 201 -24.92 16.33 -1.91
CA GLY A 201 -23.76 15.92 -1.11
C GLY A 201 -22.47 15.90 -1.92
N LYS A 202 -21.35 16.02 -1.23
CA LYS A 202 -20.02 16.15 -1.80
C LYS A 202 -19.14 14.98 -1.46
N ILE A 203 -18.20 14.67 -2.34
CA ILE A 203 -17.26 13.56 -2.19
C ILE A 203 -15.83 14.11 -2.22
N ILE A 204 -15.02 13.72 -1.23
CA ILE A 204 -13.57 13.93 -1.24
C ILE A 204 -12.89 12.57 -1.18
N ILE A 205 -12.05 12.27 -2.16
CA ILE A 205 -11.15 11.11 -2.14
C ILE A 205 -9.74 11.65 -1.98
N ILE A 206 -9.10 11.35 -0.86
CA ILE A 206 -7.73 11.80 -0.58
C ILE A 206 -6.86 10.58 -0.35
N MET A 207 -5.84 10.37 -1.22
CA MET A 207 -5.00 9.18 -1.13
C MET A 207 -3.61 9.37 -1.74
N THR A 208 -2.74 8.44 -1.43
CA THR A 208 -1.54 8.18 -2.23
C THR A 208 -1.93 7.27 -3.38
N ARG A 209 -1.44 7.54 -4.60
CA ARG A 209 -1.63 6.63 -5.74
C ARG A 209 -0.78 5.38 -5.56
N TRP A 210 -1.31 4.24 -6.00
CA TRP A 210 -0.64 2.95 -5.96
C TRP A 210 -0.68 2.22 -7.30
N ALA A 211 -1.80 2.28 -8.00
CA ALA A 211 -2.03 1.66 -9.29
C ALA A 211 -2.99 2.52 -10.11
N SER A 212 -3.02 2.37 -11.44
CA SER A 212 -3.99 3.05 -12.29
C SER A 212 -5.43 2.72 -11.90
N GLY A 213 -5.72 1.44 -11.63
CA GLY A 213 -7.03 0.95 -11.19
C GLY A 213 -7.30 1.05 -9.69
N ASP A 214 -6.56 1.86 -8.92
CA ASP A 214 -6.92 2.17 -7.53
C ASP A 214 -8.20 3.02 -7.45
N LEU A 215 -8.74 3.23 -6.24
CA LEU A 215 -10.00 3.96 -6.08
C LEU A 215 -9.98 5.33 -6.75
N ALA A 216 -8.87 6.10 -6.62
CA ALA A 216 -8.79 7.42 -7.23
C ALA A 216 -8.82 7.34 -8.77
N GLY A 217 -8.09 6.39 -9.37
CA GLY A 217 -8.11 6.17 -10.82
C GLY A 217 -9.49 5.81 -11.34
N ARG A 218 -10.13 4.79 -10.75
CA ARG A 218 -11.49 4.37 -11.13
C ARG A 218 -12.52 5.48 -10.90
N ALA A 219 -12.41 6.25 -9.83
CA ALA A 219 -13.33 7.34 -9.54
C ALA A 219 -13.22 8.47 -10.59
N ILE A 220 -12.00 8.82 -11.02
CA ILE A 220 -11.77 9.81 -12.09
C ILE A 220 -12.44 9.35 -13.40
N GLU A 221 -12.24 8.10 -13.80
CA GLU A 221 -12.87 7.51 -14.99
C GLU A 221 -14.39 7.52 -14.86
N TYR A 222 -14.92 6.99 -13.76
CA TYR A 222 -16.36 6.93 -13.50
C TYR A 222 -17.02 8.31 -13.51
N PHE A 223 -16.44 9.31 -12.87
CA PHE A 223 -16.99 10.65 -12.84
C PHE A 223 -16.95 11.32 -14.22
N SER A 224 -15.88 11.09 -14.98
CA SER A 224 -15.74 11.59 -16.34
C SER A 224 -16.77 10.96 -17.30
N GLU A 225 -16.92 9.64 -17.28
CA GLU A 225 -17.86 8.90 -18.12
C GLU A 225 -19.33 9.24 -17.83
N ASN A 226 -19.64 9.53 -16.57
CA ASN A 226 -21.01 9.86 -16.14
C ASN A 226 -21.28 11.36 -16.06
N ASN A 227 -20.38 12.22 -16.57
CA ASN A 227 -20.50 13.69 -16.55
C ASN A 227 -20.73 14.26 -15.13
N ILE A 228 -20.16 13.63 -14.11
CA ILE A 228 -20.18 14.13 -12.74
C ILE A 228 -19.10 15.19 -12.59
N SER A 229 -19.49 16.39 -12.16
CA SER A 229 -18.56 17.50 -11.97
C SER A 229 -17.52 17.15 -10.91
N HIS A 230 -16.23 17.13 -11.28
CA HIS A 230 -15.17 16.77 -10.37
C HIS A 230 -13.88 17.54 -10.64
N ARG A 231 -13.07 17.68 -9.59
CA ARG A 231 -11.75 18.30 -9.61
C ARG A 231 -10.70 17.29 -9.17
N VAL A 232 -9.55 17.27 -9.84
CA VAL A 232 -8.42 16.44 -9.50
C VAL A 232 -7.21 17.30 -9.14
N ILE A 233 -6.64 17.08 -7.97
CA ILE A 233 -5.44 17.74 -7.48
C ILE A 233 -4.36 16.69 -7.30
N THR A 234 -3.27 16.87 -8.03
CA THR A 234 -2.10 15.99 -7.90
C THR A 234 -0.90 16.81 -7.49
N MET A 235 -0.24 16.39 -6.41
CA MET A 235 0.99 16.99 -5.92
C MET A 235 2.08 15.93 -5.87
N LYS A 236 3.16 16.13 -6.62
CA LYS A 236 4.31 15.22 -6.72
C LYS A 236 5.31 15.52 -5.63
N ALA A 237 6.05 14.50 -5.14
CA ALA A 237 7.13 14.72 -4.17
C ALA A 237 8.30 15.51 -4.76
N VAL A 238 8.58 15.30 -6.04
CA VAL A 238 9.49 16.12 -6.85
C VAL A 238 8.64 16.88 -7.85
N CYS A 239 8.65 18.19 -7.75
CA CYS A 239 7.91 19.08 -8.64
C CYS A 239 8.51 19.11 -10.05
N ASP A 240 7.79 19.64 -11.02
CA ASP A 240 8.24 19.70 -12.43
C ASP A 240 9.50 20.58 -12.64
N ASP A 241 9.79 21.50 -11.70
CA ASP A 241 11.00 22.30 -11.65
C ASP A 241 12.21 21.57 -11.02
N GLY A 242 12.01 20.32 -10.59
CA GLY A 242 13.02 19.48 -9.94
C GLY A 242 13.17 19.70 -8.43
N ASN A 243 12.48 20.67 -7.84
CA ASN A 243 12.50 20.90 -6.41
C ASN A 243 11.64 19.88 -5.65
N MET A 244 11.93 19.67 -4.37
CA MET A 244 11.05 18.87 -3.51
C MET A 244 9.79 19.65 -3.18
N LEU A 245 8.65 18.96 -3.08
CA LEU A 245 7.37 19.56 -2.64
C LEU A 245 7.51 20.25 -1.27
N CYS A 246 8.27 19.64 -0.36
CA CYS A 246 8.64 20.22 0.92
C CYS A 246 9.86 19.49 1.50
N ASP A 247 11.04 20.12 1.42
CA ASP A 247 12.30 19.56 1.93
C ASP A 247 12.29 19.29 3.45
N GLU A 248 11.55 20.10 4.22
CA GLU A 248 11.40 19.88 5.67
C GLU A 248 10.67 18.57 6.00
N ILE A 249 9.79 18.09 5.12
CA ILE A 249 9.02 16.85 5.31
C ILE A 249 9.73 15.65 4.66
N LEU A 250 10.27 15.86 3.45
CA LEU A 250 10.98 14.85 2.68
C LEU A 250 12.12 15.50 1.92
N SER A 251 13.33 15.39 2.47
CA SER A 251 14.52 15.90 1.80
C SER A 251 14.86 15.05 0.56
N ARG A 252 15.56 15.65 -0.41
CA ARG A 252 16.01 14.96 -1.62
C ARG A 252 16.78 13.69 -1.32
N SER A 253 17.72 13.73 -0.37
CA SER A 253 18.50 12.55 0.02
C SER A 253 17.64 11.43 0.60
N SER A 254 16.65 11.78 1.43
CA SER A 254 15.70 10.80 1.98
C SER A 254 14.78 10.22 0.91
N TYR A 255 14.35 11.04 -0.05
CA TYR A 255 13.60 10.59 -1.22
C TYR A 255 14.41 9.58 -2.04
N ASP A 256 15.64 9.93 -2.45
CA ASP A 256 16.52 9.08 -3.26
C ASP A 256 16.81 7.73 -2.59
N LEU A 257 16.96 7.73 -1.26
CA LEU A 257 17.12 6.48 -0.49
C LEU A 257 15.85 5.61 -0.54
N LYS A 258 14.68 6.22 -0.40
CA LYS A 258 13.39 5.49 -0.38
C LYS A 258 13.06 4.89 -1.74
N ILE A 259 13.22 5.64 -2.83
CA ILE A 259 12.93 5.12 -4.18
C ILE A 259 13.85 3.96 -4.56
N LYS A 260 15.14 3.98 -4.13
CA LYS A 260 16.06 2.84 -4.31
C LYS A 260 15.61 1.58 -3.57
N ALA A 261 14.90 1.74 -2.46
CA ALA A 261 14.47 0.60 -1.64
C ALA A 261 13.17 -0.04 -2.11
N MET A 262 12.28 0.72 -2.76
CA MET A 262 10.92 0.25 -3.08
C MET A 262 10.66 -0.09 -4.55
N GLY A 263 11.61 0.20 -5.44
CA GLY A 263 11.48 -0.01 -6.87
C GLY A 263 10.81 1.16 -7.60
N ALA A 264 11.09 1.27 -8.91
CA ALA A 264 10.73 2.42 -9.72
C ALA A 264 9.19 2.60 -9.85
N ASP A 265 8.47 1.49 -10.01
CA ASP A 265 7.01 1.51 -10.24
C ASP A 265 6.25 2.04 -9.02
N ILE A 266 6.57 1.49 -7.84
CA ILE A 266 5.97 1.94 -6.57
C ILE A 266 6.38 3.38 -6.26
N ALA A 267 7.65 3.74 -6.53
CA ALA A 267 8.14 5.09 -6.33
C ALA A 267 7.41 6.11 -7.23
N SER A 268 7.20 5.78 -8.51
CA SER A 268 6.43 6.60 -9.44
C SER A 268 4.98 6.78 -8.97
N ALA A 269 4.31 5.69 -8.60
CA ALA A 269 2.95 5.76 -8.10
C ALA A 269 2.86 6.58 -6.80
N ASN A 270 3.64 6.23 -5.76
CA ASN A 270 3.46 6.78 -4.42
C ASN A 270 4.02 8.19 -4.25
N TYR A 271 5.14 8.49 -4.89
CA TYR A 271 5.80 9.77 -4.71
C TYR A 271 5.54 10.76 -5.83
N GLN A 272 5.39 10.28 -7.07
CA GLN A 272 5.06 11.15 -8.19
C GLN A 272 3.56 11.15 -8.53
N GLN A 273 2.77 10.30 -7.87
CA GLN A 273 1.34 10.13 -8.12
C GLN A 273 1.04 9.70 -9.57
N GLU A 274 2.01 9.08 -10.22
CA GLU A 274 1.95 8.58 -11.59
C GLU A 274 2.05 7.06 -11.58
N PRO A 275 0.95 6.33 -11.33
CA PRO A 275 0.95 4.88 -11.46
C PRO A 275 1.24 4.51 -12.90
N ILE A 276 2.21 3.63 -13.08
CA ILE A 276 2.59 3.13 -14.41
C ILE A 276 1.67 1.95 -14.71
N ASP A 277 0.95 2.01 -15.83
CA ASP A 277 0.23 0.85 -16.33
C ASP A 277 1.25 -0.21 -16.73
N LEU A 278 1.17 -1.35 -16.07
CA LEU A 278 2.14 -2.42 -16.22
C LEU A 278 1.86 -3.26 -17.48
N GLN A 279 1.63 -2.63 -18.62
CA GLN A 279 1.47 -3.36 -19.89
C GLN A 279 2.80 -3.94 -20.35
N GLY A 280 2.81 -5.23 -20.69
CA GLY A 280 3.95 -5.93 -21.25
C GLY A 280 4.65 -6.92 -20.32
N LYS A 281 5.85 -7.33 -20.70
CA LYS A 281 6.63 -8.33 -19.97
C LYS A 281 7.07 -7.83 -18.61
N LEU A 282 6.91 -8.66 -17.58
CA LEU A 282 7.30 -8.32 -16.22
C LEU A 282 8.82 -8.17 -16.09
N TYR A 283 9.55 -9.15 -16.60
CA TYR A 283 11.01 -9.15 -16.52
C TYR A 283 11.58 -8.59 -17.82
N THR A 284 11.95 -7.32 -17.80
CA THR A 284 12.52 -6.62 -18.96
C THR A 284 14.00 -6.91 -19.15
N THR A 285 14.72 -7.18 -18.04
CA THR A 285 16.16 -7.47 -18.05
C THR A 285 16.45 -8.51 -16.97
N LEU A 286 16.99 -9.67 -17.37
CA LEU A 286 17.46 -10.68 -16.43
C LEU A 286 18.98 -10.80 -16.58
N LYS A 287 19.69 -10.68 -15.46
CA LYS A 287 21.16 -10.72 -15.46
C LYS A 287 21.67 -12.13 -15.69
N THR A 288 22.78 -12.24 -16.39
CA THR A 288 23.46 -13.51 -16.65
C THR A 288 24.89 -13.51 -16.16
N TYR A 289 25.47 -14.69 -16.01
CA TYR A 289 26.86 -14.89 -15.66
C TYR A 289 27.48 -16.00 -16.52
N ASP A 290 28.78 -15.87 -16.81
CA ASP A 290 29.59 -16.88 -17.52
C ASP A 290 30.32 -17.78 -16.51
N ASN A 291 30.80 -17.22 -15.42
CA ASN A 291 31.55 -17.96 -14.40
C ASN A 291 30.94 -17.70 -13.01
N LEU A 292 30.74 -18.77 -12.23
CA LEU A 292 30.29 -18.67 -10.86
C LEU A 292 31.37 -17.99 -9.98
N PRO A 293 30.99 -17.02 -9.14
CA PRO A 293 31.86 -16.52 -8.10
C PRO A 293 32.15 -17.61 -7.05
N PRO A 294 33.08 -17.39 -6.10
CA PRO A 294 33.36 -18.37 -5.06
C PRO A 294 32.17 -18.52 -4.09
N ILE A 295 31.25 -19.40 -4.46
CA ILE A 295 30.05 -19.71 -3.69
C ILE A 295 30.42 -20.54 -2.47
N THR A 296 29.96 -20.13 -1.28
CA THR A 296 30.17 -20.83 -0.02
C THR A 296 28.94 -21.55 0.50
N GLN A 297 27.75 -21.15 0.05
CA GLN A 297 26.47 -21.74 0.44
C GLN A 297 25.60 -21.96 -0.77
N ILE A 298 25.14 -23.19 -0.95
CA ILE A 298 24.20 -23.56 -2.00
C ILE A 298 22.86 -23.91 -1.36
N HIS A 299 21.83 -23.24 -1.80
CA HIS A 299 20.47 -23.42 -1.32
C HIS A 299 19.56 -23.89 -2.45
N ALA A 300 18.39 -24.40 -2.08
CA ALA A 300 17.31 -24.69 -3.00
C ALA A 300 16.00 -24.10 -2.51
N TYR A 301 15.19 -23.64 -3.45
CA TYR A 301 13.79 -23.27 -3.24
C TYR A 301 12.93 -24.11 -4.16
N CYS A 302 11.92 -24.77 -3.58
CA CYS A 302 11.02 -25.62 -4.34
C CYS A 302 9.57 -25.22 -4.07
N ASP A 303 8.89 -24.82 -5.15
CA ASP A 303 7.43 -24.74 -5.22
C ASP A 303 6.91 -26.08 -5.77
N THR A 304 6.06 -26.75 -4.99
CA THR A 304 5.57 -28.09 -5.33
C THR A 304 4.27 -27.97 -6.11
N ALA A 305 4.16 -28.66 -7.22
CA ALA A 305 2.91 -28.81 -7.95
C ALA A 305 1.84 -29.50 -7.10
N ASP A 306 0.61 -28.97 -7.16
CA ASP A 306 -0.59 -29.70 -6.77
C ASP A 306 -1.10 -30.55 -7.96
N THR A 307 -2.16 -31.28 -7.77
CA THR A 307 -2.73 -32.14 -8.81
C THR A 307 -3.20 -31.32 -10.03
N GLY A 308 -2.74 -31.65 -11.24
CA GLY A 308 -3.33 -31.17 -12.49
C GLY A 308 -2.38 -30.43 -13.43
N ALA A 309 -2.55 -29.15 -13.63
CA ALA A 309 -1.82 -28.34 -14.62
C ALA A 309 -0.64 -27.54 -14.05
N ASP A 310 -0.36 -27.67 -12.75
CA ASP A 310 0.69 -26.90 -12.07
C ASP A 310 2.06 -27.55 -12.28
N TYR A 311 3.10 -26.71 -12.36
CA TYR A 311 4.47 -27.15 -12.53
C TYR A 311 5.22 -27.14 -11.19
N LEU A 312 5.96 -28.24 -10.94
CA LEU A 312 6.99 -28.20 -9.90
C LEU A 312 8.13 -27.30 -10.37
N CYS A 313 8.56 -26.39 -9.52
CA CYS A 313 9.72 -25.53 -9.77
C CYS A 313 10.72 -25.63 -8.62
N ASN A 314 11.80 -26.38 -8.82
CA ASN A 314 12.91 -26.47 -7.87
C ASN A 314 14.13 -25.74 -8.44
N ILE A 315 14.55 -24.66 -7.77
CA ILE A 315 15.67 -23.80 -8.16
C ILE A 315 16.81 -23.99 -7.16
N ILE A 316 17.95 -24.42 -7.66
CA ILE A 316 19.21 -24.53 -6.89
C ILE A 316 20.06 -23.30 -7.18
N TYR A 317 20.51 -22.62 -6.14
CA TYR A 317 21.23 -21.37 -6.27
C TYR A 317 22.32 -21.19 -5.23
N GLY A 318 23.37 -20.50 -5.62
CA GLY A 318 24.47 -20.08 -4.76
C GLY A 318 24.29 -18.64 -4.28
N ILE A 319 24.80 -18.35 -3.09
CA ILE A 319 24.75 -16.99 -2.50
C ILE A 319 26.15 -16.42 -2.46
N TYR A 320 26.33 -15.22 -3.01
CA TYR A 320 27.56 -14.44 -2.93
C TYR A 320 27.24 -12.99 -2.53
N GLY A 321 27.51 -12.64 -1.28
CA GLY A 321 27.12 -11.34 -0.71
C GLY A 321 25.62 -11.16 -0.64
N LYS A 322 25.08 -10.27 -1.47
CA LYS A 322 23.63 -10.02 -1.61
C LYS A 322 23.06 -10.63 -2.89
N GLU A 323 23.94 -11.13 -3.76
CA GLU A 323 23.59 -11.63 -5.07
C GLU A 323 23.32 -13.13 -5.02
N VAL A 324 22.46 -13.57 -5.91
CA VAL A 324 22.02 -14.96 -6.05
C VAL A 324 22.42 -15.45 -7.45
N TYR A 325 23.01 -16.63 -7.53
CA TYR A 325 23.44 -17.25 -8.77
C TYR A 325 22.71 -18.57 -8.96
N VAL A 326 21.82 -18.65 -9.94
CA VAL A 326 21.07 -19.88 -10.27
C VAL A 326 22.03 -20.89 -10.86
N ILE A 327 22.11 -22.08 -10.25
CA ILE A 327 23.03 -23.16 -10.64
C ILE A 327 22.30 -24.21 -11.46
N ASP A 328 21.14 -24.65 -10.98
CA ASP A 328 20.33 -25.68 -11.62
C ASP A 328 18.83 -25.39 -11.41
N VAL A 329 18.01 -25.79 -12.39
CA VAL A 329 16.55 -25.65 -12.31
C VAL A 329 15.90 -26.94 -12.77
N TYR A 330 14.95 -27.43 -11.99
CA TYR A 330 14.07 -28.50 -12.38
C TYR A 330 12.63 -27.96 -12.40
N TYR A 331 12.13 -27.77 -13.62
CA TYR A 331 10.83 -27.20 -13.89
C TYR A 331 10.05 -28.17 -14.78
N THR A 332 8.99 -28.78 -14.24
CA THR A 332 8.30 -29.91 -14.89
C THR A 332 6.85 -30.07 -14.37
N ASP A 333 6.00 -30.66 -15.21
CA ASP A 333 4.67 -31.14 -14.89
C ASP A 333 4.58 -32.64 -14.61
N GLU A 334 5.75 -33.31 -14.44
CA GLU A 334 5.79 -34.73 -14.11
C GLU A 334 5.15 -35.02 -12.75
N PRO A 335 4.58 -36.24 -12.58
CA PRO A 335 3.94 -36.61 -11.32
C PRO A 335 4.89 -36.70 -10.14
N MET A 336 4.34 -36.58 -8.92
CA MET A 336 5.09 -36.46 -7.67
C MET A 336 6.02 -37.65 -7.44
N GLU A 337 5.65 -38.86 -7.83
CA GLU A 337 6.46 -40.08 -7.72
C GLU A 337 7.80 -40.00 -8.47
N ILE A 338 7.84 -39.23 -9.56
CA ILE A 338 9.05 -38.99 -10.33
C ILE A 338 9.82 -37.80 -9.74
N THR A 339 9.10 -36.70 -9.44
CA THR A 339 9.71 -35.45 -9.06
C THR A 339 10.37 -35.49 -7.66
N GLU A 340 9.89 -36.33 -6.74
CA GLU A 340 10.52 -36.59 -5.44
C GLU A 340 11.95 -37.15 -5.61
N GLY A 341 12.09 -38.16 -6.44
CA GLY A 341 13.38 -38.82 -6.70
C GLY A 341 14.36 -37.91 -7.44
N GLU A 342 13.89 -37.18 -8.44
CA GLU A 342 14.70 -36.29 -9.23
C GLU A 342 15.12 -35.05 -8.43
N THR A 343 14.23 -34.49 -7.62
CA THR A 343 14.59 -33.40 -6.68
C THR A 343 15.67 -33.85 -5.72
N ALA A 344 15.52 -35.01 -5.09
CA ALA A 344 16.54 -35.54 -4.17
C ALA A 344 17.89 -35.74 -4.87
N ARG A 345 17.91 -36.27 -6.10
CA ARG A 345 19.13 -36.45 -6.91
C ARG A 345 19.83 -35.11 -7.14
N ARG A 346 19.10 -34.10 -7.60
CA ARG A 346 19.67 -32.78 -7.90
C ARG A 346 20.19 -32.08 -6.64
N LEU A 347 19.49 -32.19 -5.51
CA LEU A 347 19.96 -31.66 -4.23
C LEU A 347 21.30 -32.31 -3.81
N TYR A 348 21.44 -33.63 -4.00
CA TYR A 348 22.65 -34.36 -3.69
C TYR A 348 23.82 -33.98 -4.63
N GLU A 349 23.60 -34.03 -5.94
CA GLU A 349 24.63 -33.74 -6.96
C GLU A 349 25.18 -32.32 -6.87
N ASN A 350 24.34 -31.35 -6.50
CA ASN A 350 24.74 -29.97 -6.33
C ASN A 350 25.22 -29.60 -4.93
N ASN A 351 25.37 -30.58 -4.01
CA ASN A 351 25.80 -30.35 -2.64
C ASN A 351 25.01 -29.25 -1.91
N VAL A 352 23.69 -29.30 -1.99
CA VAL A 352 22.81 -28.28 -1.42
C VAL A 352 22.85 -28.31 0.11
N ASN A 353 23.16 -27.18 0.75
CA ASN A 353 23.20 -27.06 2.21
C ASN A 353 21.79 -26.98 2.84
N LEU A 354 20.90 -26.21 2.20
CA LEU A 354 19.54 -25.96 2.68
C LEU A 354 18.54 -25.99 1.54
N ALA A 355 17.58 -26.90 1.60
CA ALA A 355 16.43 -26.93 0.71
C ALA A 355 15.18 -26.44 1.46
N LYS A 356 14.48 -25.45 0.90
CA LYS A 356 13.19 -24.94 1.38
C LYS A 356 12.10 -25.30 0.40
N ILE A 357 11.09 -26.02 0.88
CA ILE A 357 10.01 -26.57 0.08
C ILE A 357 8.69 -25.95 0.56
N GLU A 358 7.90 -25.41 -0.35
CA GLU A 358 6.56 -24.95 0.00
C GLU A 358 5.67 -26.13 0.37
N SER A 359 4.91 -25.99 1.45
CA SER A 359 4.11 -27.08 2.02
C SER A 359 2.64 -26.99 1.68
N ASN A 360 2.26 -26.11 0.77
CA ASN A 360 0.91 -26.01 0.27
C ASN A 360 0.56 -27.30 -0.47
N ASN A 361 -0.68 -27.75 -0.35
CA ASN A 361 -1.24 -28.81 -1.20
C ASN A 361 -0.39 -30.11 -1.33
N GLY A 362 0.10 -30.68 -0.23
CA GLY A 362 0.86 -31.94 -0.28
C GLY A 362 2.38 -31.79 -0.17
N GLY A 363 2.95 -30.58 -0.30
CA GLY A 363 4.39 -30.32 -0.26
C GLY A 363 5.08 -30.74 1.03
N ARG A 364 4.35 -30.90 2.14
CA ARG A 364 4.90 -31.49 3.39
C ARG A 364 5.25 -32.97 3.22
N SER A 365 4.45 -33.71 2.51
CA SER A 365 4.71 -35.13 2.21
C SER A 365 5.89 -35.26 1.26
N PHE A 366 5.91 -34.46 0.21
CA PHE A 366 7.00 -34.31 -0.73
C PHE A 366 8.34 -34.02 -0.02
N ALA A 367 8.39 -33.03 0.85
CA ALA A 367 9.61 -32.69 1.58
C ALA A 367 10.12 -33.83 2.47
N ARG A 368 9.20 -34.59 3.10
CA ARG A 368 9.56 -35.77 3.88
C ARG A 368 10.17 -36.85 3.01
N ARG A 369 9.52 -37.13 1.86
CA ARG A 369 9.99 -38.17 0.94
C ARG A 369 11.32 -37.82 0.32
N VAL A 370 11.54 -36.59 -0.12
CA VAL A 370 12.85 -36.10 -0.58
C VAL A 370 13.94 -36.33 0.47
N ARG A 371 13.68 -36.03 1.75
CA ARG A 371 14.63 -36.27 2.84
C ARG A 371 14.92 -37.77 3.06
N GLU A 372 13.91 -38.63 2.99
CA GLU A 372 14.06 -40.08 3.07
C GLU A 372 14.93 -40.61 1.94
N ILE A 373 14.66 -40.19 0.69
CA ILE A 373 15.44 -40.59 -0.49
C ILE A 373 16.91 -40.17 -0.34
N LEU A 374 17.18 -38.94 0.13
CA LEU A 374 18.54 -38.47 0.40
C LEU A 374 19.28 -39.39 1.39
N ALA A 375 18.62 -39.80 2.44
CA ALA A 375 19.22 -40.71 3.44
C ALA A 375 19.34 -42.15 2.93
N GLU A 376 18.28 -42.72 2.33
CA GLU A 376 18.22 -44.14 1.95
C GLU A 376 19.03 -44.45 0.68
N LYS A 377 18.90 -43.61 -0.36
CA LYS A 377 19.53 -43.86 -1.67
C LYS A 377 20.92 -43.29 -1.79
N TYR A 378 21.15 -42.11 -1.20
CA TYR A 378 22.44 -41.41 -1.30
C TYR A 378 23.27 -41.42 -0.04
N GLY A 379 22.74 -41.98 1.06
CA GLY A 379 23.43 -42.01 2.36
C GLY A 379 23.78 -40.62 2.91
N SER A 380 23.08 -39.58 2.43
CA SER A 380 23.43 -38.19 2.70
C SER A 380 22.51 -37.55 3.75
N ASN A 381 23.14 -37.00 4.79
CA ASN A 381 22.47 -36.10 5.74
C ASN A 381 22.99 -34.66 5.63
N PHE A 382 23.69 -34.34 4.56
CA PHE A 382 24.31 -33.02 4.33
C PHE A 382 23.27 -31.95 4.09
N THR A 383 22.23 -32.25 3.29
CA THR A 383 21.17 -31.31 2.94
C THR A 383 20.14 -31.18 4.07
N THR A 384 20.00 -30.01 4.64
CA THR A 384 18.89 -29.69 5.55
C THR A 384 17.62 -29.40 4.76
N VAL A 385 16.63 -30.28 4.81
CA VAL A 385 15.34 -30.08 4.15
C VAL A 385 14.33 -29.49 5.14
N LYS A 386 13.80 -28.29 4.84
CA LYS A 386 12.77 -27.59 5.61
C LYS A 386 11.57 -27.29 4.73
N TRP A 387 10.38 -27.37 5.30
CA TRP A 387 9.15 -26.95 4.64
C TRP A 387 8.52 -25.77 5.38
N PHE A 388 7.71 -24.99 4.68
CA PHE A 388 6.98 -23.83 5.23
C PHE A 388 5.70 -23.60 4.42
N HIS A 389 4.71 -22.99 5.04
CA HIS A 389 3.46 -22.63 4.38
C HIS A 389 3.56 -21.24 3.78
N GLN A 390 3.12 -21.09 2.51
CA GLN A 390 3.00 -19.79 1.84
C GLN A 390 1.51 -19.43 1.77
N SER A 391 1.17 -18.24 2.30
CA SER A 391 -0.23 -17.77 2.40
C SER A 391 -0.53 -16.53 1.58
N ASN A 392 0.50 -15.89 1.01
CA ASN A 392 0.33 -14.65 0.29
C ASN A 392 -0.11 -14.89 -1.16
N ASN A 393 -0.81 -13.92 -1.76
CA ASN A 393 -1.24 -13.98 -3.15
C ASN A 393 -0.01 -14.05 -4.09
N LYS A 394 0.02 -15.06 -4.97
CA LYS A 394 1.11 -15.36 -5.92
C LYS A 394 1.46 -14.16 -6.80
N GLU A 395 0.46 -13.61 -7.49
CA GLU A 395 0.64 -12.51 -8.44
C GLU A 395 1.20 -11.25 -7.77
N ALA A 396 0.65 -10.89 -6.61
CA ALA A 396 1.12 -9.75 -5.84
C ALA A 396 2.58 -9.92 -5.35
N ARG A 397 2.96 -11.14 -4.96
CA ARG A 397 4.35 -11.48 -4.58
C ARG A 397 5.30 -11.30 -5.76
N ILE A 398 4.94 -11.87 -6.92
CA ILE A 398 5.73 -11.80 -8.15
C ILE A 398 5.97 -10.35 -8.55
N LEU A 399 4.91 -9.54 -8.62
CA LEU A 399 5.00 -8.13 -8.98
C LEU A 399 5.86 -7.32 -8.00
N SER A 400 5.63 -7.48 -6.70
CA SER A 400 6.34 -6.70 -5.67
C SER A 400 7.84 -7.03 -5.56
N ASN A 401 8.27 -8.24 -5.95
CA ASN A 401 9.66 -8.67 -5.91
C ASN A 401 10.37 -8.64 -7.29
N SER A 402 9.68 -8.29 -8.36
CA SER A 402 10.21 -8.35 -9.73
C SER A 402 11.48 -7.51 -9.92
N THR A 403 11.53 -6.31 -9.35
CA THR A 403 12.72 -5.45 -9.40
C THR A 403 13.90 -6.10 -8.69
N TRP A 404 13.68 -6.67 -7.51
CA TRP A 404 14.73 -7.36 -6.78
C TRP A 404 15.27 -8.57 -7.56
N VAL A 405 14.38 -9.34 -8.19
CA VAL A 405 14.76 -10.47 -9.07
C VAL A 405 15.66 -9.98 -10.21
N MET A 406 15.28 -8.91 -10.91
CA MET A 406 16.07 -8.33 -12.00
C MET A 406 17.42 -7.76 -11.54
N GLU A 407 17.50 -7.25 -10.32
CA GLU A 407 18.71 -6.60 -9.81
C GLU A 407 19.69 -7.55 -9.13
N HIS A 408 19.22 -8.67 -8.55
CA HIS A 408 20.05 -9.50 -7.68
C HIS A 408 20.15 -10.97 -8.06
N ILE A 409 19.33 -11.47 -9.01
CA ILE A 409 19.43 -12.85 -9.47
C ILE A 409 20.14 -12.91 -10.82
N TYR A 410 21.16 -13.76 -10.88
CA TYR A 410 21.97 -14.03 -12.05
C TYR A 410 21.70 -15.45 -12.56
N PHE A 411 21.45 -15.60 -13.84
CA PHE A 411 21.23 -16.88 -14.54
C PHE A 411 22.47 -17.27 -15.34
N PRO A 412 22.73 -18.57 -15.57
CA PRO A 412 23.79 -18.96 -16.50
C PRO A 412 23.56 -18.35 -17.89
N CYS A 413 24.59 -17.92 -18.59
CA CYS A 413 24.43 -17.32 -19.94
C CYS A 413 23.70 -18.25 -20.92
N ASP A 414 23.83 -19.57 -20.73
CA ASP A 414 23.21 -20.64 -21.53
C ASP A 414 21.88 -21.18 -20.93
N TRP A 415 21.26 -20.49 -19.97
CA TRP A 415 20.06 -20.99 -19.31
C TRP A 415 18.87 -21.22 -20.25
N HIS A 416 18.82 -20.53 -21.39
CA HIS A 416 17.81 -20.75 -22.42
C HIS A 416 17.96 -22.15 -23.11
N ILE A 417 19.15 -22.73 -23.05
CA ILE A 417 19.45 -24.08 -23.56
C ILE A 417 19.26 -25.11 -22.43
N ARG A 418 19.77 -24.78 -21.22
CA ARG A 418 19.76 -25.71 -20.08
C ARG A 418 18.36 -25.86 -19.45
N PHE A 419 17.59 -24.80 -19.44
CA PHE A 419 16.27 -24.73 -18.77
C PHE A 419 15.20 -24.07 -19.67
N PRO A 420 14.90 -24.63 -20.85
CA PRO A 420 14.13 -23.94 -21.90
C PRO A 420 12.71 -23.55 -21.46
N GLU A 421 11.99 -24.44 -20.78
CA GLU A 421 10.62 -24.16 -20.32
C GLU A 421 10.60 -23.11 -19.19
N TYR A 422 11.54 -23.19 -18.26
CA TYR A 422 11.71 -22.19 -17.22
C TYR A 422 12.11 -20.82 -17.82
N TYR A 423 13.06 -20.80 -18.76
CA TYR A 423 13.45 -19.60 -19.49
C TYR A 423 12.24 -18.96 -20.17
N LYS A 424 11.44 -19.75 -20.86
CA LYS A 424 10.25 -19.29 -21.55
C LYS A 424 9.24 -18.73 -20.54
N ALA A 425 8.95 -19.42 -19.45
CA ALA A 425 8.03 -18.96 -18.41
C ALA A 425 8.46 -17.62 -17.82
N MET A 426 9.74 -17.46 -17.48
CA MET A 426 10.29 -16.21 -16.96
C MET A 426 10.25 -15.05 -17.96
N THR A 427 10.68 -15.28 -19.21
CA THR A 427 10.83 -14.21 -20.21
C THR A 427 9.54 -13.82 -20.92
N THR A 428 8.49 -14.62 -20.82
CA THR A 428 7.18 -14.32 -21.42
C THR A 428 6.14 -13.90 -20.40
N TYR A 429 6.44 -13.94 -19.11
CA TYR A 429 5.50 -13.55 -18.05
C TYR A 429 5.09 -12.10 -18.20
N GLN A 430 3.77 -11.89 -18.28
CA GLN A 430 3.18 -10.57 -18.45
C GLN A 430 2.86 -9.96 -17.09
N ARG A 431 3.01 -8.66 -16.99
CA ARG A 431 2.66 -7.88 -15.81
C ARG A 431 1.16 -7.84 -15.55
N GLU A 432 0.38 -7.84 -16.62
CA GLU A 432 -1.09 -7.84 -16.61
C GLU A 432 -1.64 -8.92 -17.53
N GLY A 433 -2.85 -9.38 -17.23
CA GLY A 433 -3.54 -10.41 -18.00
C GLY A 433 -3.35 -11.81 -17.44
N ARG A 434 -3.85 -12.83 -18.17
CA ARG A 434 -3.73 -14.23 -17.75
C ARG A 434 -2.41 -14.81 -18.22
N ASN A 435 -1.53 -15.07 -17.29
CA ASN A 435 -0.36 -15.91 -17.53
C ASN A 435 -0.77 -17.37 -17.51
N LYS A 436 -0.25 -18.16 -18.47
CA LYS A 436 -0.58 -19.58 -18.55
C LYS A 436 -0.01 -20.38 -17.38
N HIS A 437 1.20 -20.01 -16.93
CA HIS A 437 1.91 -20.60 -15.81
C HIS A 437 2.61 -19.48 -15.02
N ASP A 438 2.51 -19.51 -13.72
CA ASP A 438 3.14 -18.55 -12.81
C ASP A 438 4.17 -19.19 -11.86
N ASP A 439 4.33 -20.52 -11.91
CA ASP A 439 5.14 -21.30 -10.98
C ASP A 439 6.64 -20.94 -11.04
N ALA A 440 7.18 -20.68 -12.24
CA ALA A 440 8.58 -20.28 -12.40
C ALA A 440 8.85 -18.87 -11.82
N PRO A 441 8.08 -17.82 -12.15
CA PRO A 441 8.17 -16.53 -11.49
C PRO A 441 7.91 -16.58 -9.98
N ASP A 442 6.99 -17.40 -9.51
CA ASP A 442 6.67 -17.52 -8.09
C ASP A 442 7.81 -18.17 -7.28
N ALA A 443 8.34 -19.29 -7.74
CA ALA A 443 9.51 -19.91 -7.11
C ALA A 443 10.72 -18.97 -7.10
N THR A 444 10.94 -18.22 -8.20
CA THR A 444 12.02 -17.22 -8.28
C THR A 444 11.82 -16.08 -7.28
N THR A 445 10.57 -15.64 -7.12
CA THR A 445 10.16 -14.65 -6.11
C THR A 445 10.40 -15.17 -4.69
N GLY A 446 10.15 -16.44 -4.44
CA GLY A 446 10.42 -17.07 -3.16
C GLY A 446 11.89 -16.95 -2.73
N ILE A 447 12.82 -16.99 -3.67
CA ILE A 447 14.25 -16.72 -3.40
C ILE A 447 14.45 -15.29 -2.93
N ALA A 448 13.85 -14.31 -3.62
CA ALA A 448 13.92 -12.88 -3.24
C ALA A 448 13.42 -12.66 -1.82
N GLU A 449 12.28 -13.24 -1.45
CA GLU A 449 11.73 -13.16 -0.10
C GLU A 449 12.65 -13.77 0.95
N MET A 450 13.28 -14.91 0.65
CA MET A 450 14.23 -15.56 1.56
C MET A 450 15.47 -14.69 1.81
N MET A 451 15.94 -13.98 0.81
CA MET A 451 17.09 -13.08 0.93
C MET A 451 16.73 -11.83 1.72
N ASN A 452 15.51 -11.29 1.57
CA ASN A 452 15.05 -10.10 2.27
C ASN A 452 14.74 -10.37 3.75
N ARG A 453 14.20 -11.54 4.12
CA ARG A 453 13.91 -11.91 5.51
C ARG A 453 15.15 -11.95 6.40
N LYS A 454 16.35 -12.16 5.88
CA LYS A 454 17.60 -12.10 6.65
C LYS A 454 17.93 -10.72 7.21
N LYS A 455 17.28 -9.64 6.75
CA LYS A 455 17.50 -8.25 7.25
C LYS A 455 16.56 -7.84 8.40
N GLY A 456 15.47 -8.57 8.65
CA GLY A 456 14.46 -8.23 9.65
C GLY A 456 14.59 -8.98 10.99
N GLY A 457 15.58 -9.84 11.15
CA GLY A 457 15.70 -10.73 12.31
C GLY A 457 16.67 -10.24 13.38
N LEU A 458 16.41 -9.11 14.00
CA LEU A 458 16.79 -8.91 15.41
C LEU A 458 15.57 -9.26 16.26
N SER A 459 15.48 -10.52 16.62
CA SER A 459 14.49 -11.00 17.58
C SER A 459 14.73 -10.36 18.93
N ILE A 460 13.76 -9.67 19.41
CA ILE A 460 13.57 -9.51 20.86
C ILE A 460 12.89 -10.80 21.32
N LEU A 461 13.71 -11.76 21.77
CA LEU A 461 13.29 -12.81 22.69
C LEU A 461 13.97 -12.53 24.03
N LYS A 462 13.20 -12.06 24.96
CA LYS A 462 13.26 -12.41 26.37
C LYS A 462 11.84 -12.55 26.88
#